data_4f0e008f0e7b6e337c700c3bb13f9951
#
_entry.id   4f0e008f0e7b6e337c700c3bb13f9951
#
_cell.length_a   1.000
_cell.length_b   1.000
_cell.length_c   1.000
_cell.angle_alpha   90.00
_cell.angle_beta   90.00
_cell.angle_gamma   90.00
#
_symmetry.space_group_name_H-M   'P 1'
#
loop_
_entity.id
_entity.type
_entity.pdbx_description
1 polymer ?
#
loop_
_entity_poly.entity_id
_entity_poly.type
_entity_poly.pdbx_seq_one_letter_code
_entity_poly.pdbx_strand_id
1 'polypeptide(L)'
;ADGTKVSYEYDKNDNLIKVTDREGKVTTYTYDAINRVTRIHRPNGISTYNTYNARNQIVELKNVCDTCEWVVSDYLYTYDDRGFIAGETAIESLAGYAYDDKHNGRHEDGRHDDLYPHGNRHNGKHDKDATFAYQIVETDRTFTYDAAGKLLTATETEDNYGTCVYTFEYDLMGNRTYMEKTLNGTVVEWHRYEYNESNQLISEKLYNGKKTTSLAYTYDADGNRISETGRIGTDKVNRTYEYSVENRLAAVHDGDELLLAAAYDG
;
A
#
# COMPACT_ATOMS: atom_id res chain seq x y z
N ALA A 1 -17.15 15.55 29.15
CA ALA A 1 -15.76 15.30 28.82
C ALA A 1 -15.19 14.35 29.86
N ASP A 2 -14.56 13.23 29.44
CA ASP A 2 -14.05 12.14 30.29
C ASP A 2 -12.80 12.53 31.13
N GLY A 3 -12.29 13.77 30.99
CA GLY A 3 -11.14 14.28 31.72
C GLY A 3 -9.76 13.77 31.25
N THR A 4 -9.73 12.88 30.24
CA THR A 4 -8.46 12.37 29.69
C THR A 4 -7.76 13.44 28.85
N LYS A 5 -6.44 13.52 28.93
CA LYS A 5 -5.63 14.52 28.25
C LYS A 5 -4.52 13.85 27.44
N VAL A 6 -4.20 14.43 26.30
CA VAL A 6 -2.93 14.17 25.61
C VAL A 6 -1.92 15.21 26.08
N SER A 7 -0.70 14.80 26.43
CA SER A 7 0.38 15.71 26.82
C SER A 7 1.57 15.58 25.88
N TYR A 8 2.28 16.69 25.71
CA TYR A 8 3.44 16.83 24.85
C TYR A 8 4.59 17.43 25.65
N GLU A 9 5.80 16.92 25.46
CA GLU A 9 7.01 17.46 26.04
C GLU A 9 8.00 17.81 24.93
N TYR A 10 8.68 18.94 25.07
CA TYR A 10 9.62 19.47 24.08
C TYR A 10 10.99 19.69 24.71
N ASP A 11 12.05 19.58 23.91
CA ASP A 11 13.39 19.99 24.34
C ASP A 11 13.58 21.51 24.21
N LYS A 12 14.80 21.98 24.53
CA LYS A 12 15.16 23.41 24.46
C LYS A 12 15.26 23.95 23.02
N ASN A 13 15.22 23.10 22.01
CA ASN A 13 15.22 23.46 20.59
C ASN A 13 13.82 23.33 19.98
N ASP A 14 12.77 23.21 20.82
CA ASP A 14 11.37 23.02 20.44
C ASP A 14 11.10 21.68 19.67
N ASN A 15 11.99 20.69 19.80
CA ASN A 15 11.72 19.36 19.27
C ASN A 15 10.78 18.60 20.20
N LEU A 16 9.76 17.96 19.66
CA LEU A 16 8.85 17.09 20.39
C LEU A 16 9.58 15.82 20.86
N ILE A 17 9.85 15.69 22.16
CA ILE A 17 10.59 14.53 22.72
C ILE A 17 9.69 13.46 23.30
N LYS A 18 8.43 13.79 23.64
CA LYS A 18 7.51 12.82 24.23
C LYS A 18 6.04 13.20 23.99
N VAL A 19 5.24 12.19 23.70
CA VAL A 19 3.77 12.26 23.67
C VAL A 19 3.23 11.23 24.64
N THR A 20 2.29 11.63 25.50
CA THR A 20 1.50 10.72 26.33
C THR A 20 0.05 10.80 25.88
N ASP A 21 -0.50 9.67 25.43
CA ASP A 21 -1.89 9.60 24.95
C ASP A 21 -2.92 9.59 26.08
N ARG A 22 -4.20 9.53 25.74
CA ARG A 22 -5.31 9.53 26.70
C ARG A 22 -5.35 8.31 27.63
N GLU A 23 -4.68 7.22 27.23
CA GLU A 23 -4.58 5.97 27.99
C GLU A 23 -3.30 5.93 28.86
N GLY A 24 -2.47 6.99 28.78
CA GLY A 24 -1.18 7.09 29.49
C GLY A 24 -0.03 6.36 28.75
N LYS A 25 -0.24 5.89 27.51
CA LYS A 25 0.79 5.28 26.71
C LYS A 25 1.76 6.33 26.18
N VAL A 26 3.05 6.02 26.20
CA VAL A 26 4.12 6.98 25.93
C VAL A 26 4.82 6.64 24.63
N THR A 27 4.97 7.64 23.74
CA THR A 27 5.88 7.63 22.59
C THR A 27 6.98 8.64 22.83
N THR A 28 8.24 8.26 22.61
CA THR A 28 9.40 9.17 22.76
C THR A 28 10.16 9.30 21.45
N TYR A 29 10.82 10.44 21.27
CA TYR A 29 11.58 10.81 20.07
C TYR A 29 13.00 11.23 20.48
N THR A 30 13.97 10.82 19.68
CA THR A 30 15.37 11.23 19.81
C THR A 30 15.82 11.89 18.52
N TYR A 31 16.67 12.90 18.65
CA TYR A 31 17.14 13.73 17.54
C TYR A 31 18.66 13.72 17.44
N ASP A 32 19.19 13.97 16.25
CA ASP A 32 20.59 14.29 16.05
C ASP A 32 20.87 15.80 16.28
N ALA A 33 22.15 16.20 16.09
CA ALA A 33 22.60 17.57 16.35
C ALA A 33 21.98 18.63 15.43
N ILE A 34 21.32 18.23 14.34
CA ILE A 34 20.62 19.13 13.40
C ILE A 34 19.12 18.91 13.38
N ASN A 35 18.58 18.40 14.50
CA ASN A 35 17.15 18.22 14.78
C ASN A 35 16.43 17.22 13.85
N ARG A 36 17.11 16.19 13.32
CA ARG A 36 16.47 15.09 12.58
C ARG A 36 16.15 13.96 13.55
N VAL A 37 14.96 13.34 13.39
CA VAL A 37 14.51 12.22 14.23
C VAL A 37 15.35 10.99 13.96
N THR A 38 16.15 10.54 14.92
CA THR A 38 16.97 9.34 14.83
C THR A 38 16.35 8.11 15.45
N ARG A 39 15.44 8.29 16.42
CA ARG A 39 14.69 7.19 17.03
C ARG A 39 13.28 7.62 17.42
N ILE A 40 12.32 6.71 17.19
CA ILE A 40 10.96 6.79 17.72
C ILE A 40 10.71 5.52 18.53
N HIS A 41 10.51 5.63 19.84
CA HIS A 41 10.12 4.49 20.68
C HIS A 41 8.62 4.53 20.95
N ARG A 42 7.90 3.45 20.67
CA ARG A 42 6.45 3.33 20.80
C ARG A 42 6.04 2.47 22.00
N PRO A 43 4.84 2.69 22.56
CA PRO A 43 4.38 1.96 23.75
C PRO A 43 4.15 0.46 23.52
N ASN A 44 4.13 0.00 22.26
CA ASN A 44 4.08 -1.43 21.92
C ASN A 44 5.44 -2.14 21.96
N GLY A 45 6.50 -1.45 22.41
CA GLY A 45 7.85 -1.99 22.48
C GLY A 45 8.61 -2.03 21.16
N ILE A 46 8.11 -1.35 20.11
CA ILE A 46 8.82 -1.21 18.83
C ILE A 46 9.50 0.15 18.76
N SER A 47 10.79 0.15 18.48
CA SER A 47 11.57 1.34 18.12
C SER A 47 11.83 1.40 16.63
N THR A 48 11.66 2.59 16.04
CA THR A 48 12.13 2.91 14.68
C THR A 48 13.43 3.70 14.79
N TYR A 49 14.44 3.32 14.04
CA TYR A 49 15.70 4.02 13.89
C TYR A 49 15.83 4.54 12.47
N ASN A 50 16.26 5.81 12.34
CA ASN A 50 16.50 6.45 11.04
C ASN A 50 17.98 6.86 10.92
N THR A 51 18.60 6.49 9.80
CA THR A 51 19.93 6.95 9.39
C THR A 51 19.79 7.88 8.19
N TYR A 52 20.60 8.95 8.16
CA TYR A 52 20.50 9.98 7.13
C TYR A 52 21.82 10.16 6.37
N ASN A 53 21.72 10.48 5.09
CA ASN A 53 22.88 10.96 4.30
C ASN A 53 23.13 12.47 4.51
N ALA A 54 24.17 12.99 3.85
CA ALA A 54 24.53 14.40 3.89
C ALA A 54 23.50 15.35 3.24
N ARG A 55 22.57 14.81 2.43
CA ARG A 55 21.46 15.56 1.82
C ARG A 55 20.17 15.53 2.67
N ASN A 56 20.24 15.06 3.92
CA ASN A 56 19.11 14.89 4.84
C ASN A 56 18.05 13.88 4.39
N GLN A 57 18.40 12.94 3.51
CA GLN A 57 17.51 11.87 3.07
C GLN A 57 17.73 10.65 3.95
N ILE A 58 16.66 9.93 4.31
CA ILE A 58 16.73 8.67 5.06
C ILE A 58 17.37 7.62 4.16
N VAL A 59 18.48 7.02 4.57
CA VAL A 59 19.15 5.91 3.86
C VAL A 59 18.92 4.57 4.53
N GLU A 60 18.48 4.57 5.79
CA GLU A 60 18.05 3.36 6.51
C GLU A 60 16.90 3.72 7.44
N LEU A 61 15.84 2.90 7.43
CA LEU A 61 14.75 2.91 8.40
C LEU A 61 14.60 1.50 8.96
N LYS A 62 14.94 1.32 10.24
CA LYS A 62 14.93 0.03 10.92
C LYS A 62 13.93 0.00 12.05
N ASN A 63 13.05 -1.00 12.06
CA ASN A 63 12.13 -1.26 13.16
C ASN A 63 12.64 -2.45 13.96
N VAL A 64 12.77 -2.27 15.29
CA VAL A 64 13.31 -3.26 16.21
C VAL A 64 12.32 -3.48 17.35
N CYS A 65 12.10 -4.73 17.72
CA CYS A 65 11.43 -5.07 18.98
C CYS A 65 12.43 -4.90 20.12
N ASP A 66 12.23 -3.91 20.99
CA ASP A 66 13.16 -3.58 22.06
C ASP A 66 13.27 -4.68 23.15
N THR A 67 12.21 -5.47 23.34
CA THR A 67 12.15 -6.54 24.36
C THR A 67 12.63 -7.88 23.83
N CYS A 68 12.48 -8.14 22.54
CA CYS A 68 12.91 -9.38 21.88
C CYS A 68 14.26 -9.23 21.17
N GLU A 69 14.80 -8.01 21.07
CA GLU A 69 16.10 -7.67 20.45
C GLU A 69 16.21 -8.13 18.97
N TRP A 70 15.07 -8.23 18.27
CA TRP A 70 15.07 -8.66 16.88
C TRP A 70 14.62 -7.55 15.93
N VAL A 71 15.09 -7.60 14.68
CA VAL A 71 14.70 -6.68 13.62
C VAL A 71 13.34 -7.11 13.07
N VAL A 72 12.35 -6.26 13.18
CA VAL A 72 11.00 -6.46 12.61
C VAL A 72 11.00 -6.16 11.11
N SER A 73 11.64 -5.04 10.73
CA SER A 73 11.88 -4.69 9.33
C SER A 73 13.07 -3.73 9.22
N ASP A 74 13.74 -3.78 8.07
CA ASP A 74 14.85 -2.90 7.73
C ASP A 74 14.71 -2.47 6.27
N TYR A 75 14.69 -1.16 6.02
CA TYR A 75 14.55 -0.57 4.70
C TYR A 75 15.79 0.26 4.39
N LEU A 76 16.49 -0.09 3.32
CA LEU A 76 17.67 0.61 2.83
C LEU A 76 17.31 1.35 1.55
N TYR A 77 17.59 2.66 1.50
CA TYR A 77 17.24 3.50 0.37
C TYR A 77 18.47 4.05 -0.34
N THR A 78 18.42 4.06 -1.68
CA THR A 78 19.34 4.78 -2.54
C THR A 78 18.58 5.86 -3.31
N TYR A 79 19.30 6.91 -3.72
CA TYR A 79 18.73 8.08 -4.38
C TYR A 79 19.47 8.42 -5.67
N ASP A 80 18.75 8.91 -6.66
CA ASP A 80 19.35 9.51 -7.86
C ASP A 80 19.96 10.90 -7.55
N ASP A 81 20.63 11.49 -8.54
CA ASP A 81 21.28 12.81 -8.37
C ASP A 81 20.28 13.94 -8.11
N ARG A 82 19.02 13.77 -8.51
CA ARG A 82 17.91 14.72 -8.29
C ARG A 82 17.25 14.55 -6.91
N GLY A 83 17.54 13.45 -6.22
CA GLY A 83 17.02 13.14 -4.89
C GLY A 83 15.76 12.27 -4.88
N PHE A 84 15.36 11.67 -6.00
CA PHE A 84 14.31 10.65 -6.03
C PHE A 84 14.85 9.31 -5.56
N ILE A 85 14.01 8.48 -4.94
CA ILE A 85 14.40 7.12 -4.55
C ILE A 85 14.69 6.30 -5.82
N ALA A 86 15.94 5.88 -5.98
CA ALA A 86 16.39 5.06 -7.10
C ALA A 86 16.33 3.56 -6.78
N GLY A 87 16.42 3.20 -5.50
CA GLY A 87 16.30 1.83 -5.05
C GLY A 87 15.91 1.73 -3.58
N GLU A 88 15.30 0.60 -3.25
CA GLU A 88 14.94 0.18 -1.90
C GLU A 88 15.26 -1.30 -1.76
N THR A 89 15.94 -1.68 -0.66
CA THR A 89 15.98 -3.08 -0.20
C THR A 89 15.15 -3.15 1.06
N ALA A 90 14.09 -3.96 1.04
CA ALA A 90 13.23 -4.20 2.19
C ALA A 90 13.52 -5.60 2.76
N ILE A 91 13.88 -5.68 4.03
CA ILE A 91 14.06 -6.92 4.78
C ILE A 91 12.97 -6.97 5.85
N GLU A 92 12.07 -7.92 5.74
CA GLU A 92 10.92 -8.04 6.63
C GLU A 92 10.89 -9.41 7.31
N SER A 93 10.63 -9.40 8.62
CA SER A 93 10.48 -10.62 9.41
C SER A 93 8.99 -10.97 9.50
N LEU A 94 8.58 -12.00 8.78
CA LEU A 94 7.22 -12.51 8.84
C LEU A 94 7.11 -13.59 9.91
N ALA A 95 6.20 -13.41 10.87
CA ALA A 95 5.87 -14.46 11.84
C ALA A 95 5.02 -15.52 11.14
N GLY A 96 5.53 -16.74 11.03
CA GLY A 96 4.84 -17.89 10.47
C GLY A 96 4.74 -19.03 11.47
N TYR A 97 3.74 -19.89 11.34
CA TYR A 97 3.72 -21.19 12.01
C TYR A 97 4.48 -22.18 11.12
N ALA A 98 5.62 -22.70 11.58
CA ALA A 98 6.22 -23.85 10.93
C ALA A 98 5.37 -25.08 11.27
N TYR A 99 4.73 -25.67 10.26
CA TYR A 99 4.22 -27.03 10.39
C TYR A 99 5.43 -27.98 10.36
N ASP A 100 5.54 -28.81 11.40
CA ASP A 100 6.52 -29.90 11.39
C ASP A 100 6.07 -30.95 10.37
N ASP A 101 6.84 -31.07 9.27
CA ASP A 101 6.61 -32.00 8.14
C ASP A 101 6.67 -33.49 8.55
N LYS A 102 6.66 -33.84 9.83
CA LYS A 102 6.74 -35.23 10.32
C LYS A 102 5.40 -35.99 10.32
N HIS A 103 4.28 -35.35 9.96
CA HIS A 103 3.04 -36.06 9.72
C HIS A 103 2.80 -36.24 8.23
N ASN A 104 3.42 -37.29 7.72
CA ASN A 104 3.26 -37.85 6.38
C ASN A 104 1.83 -38.44 6.24
N GLY A 105 0.83 -37.59 6.01
CA GLY A 105 -0.54 -37.94 5.67
C GLY A 105 -0.88 -37.40 4.29
N ARG A 106 -0.87 -38.30 3.29
CA ARG A 106 -1.28 -38.00 1.90
C ARG A 106 -2.63 -37.32 1.90
N HIS A 107 -2.70 -36.08 1.41
CA HIS A 107 -3.89 -35.54 0.78
C HIS A 107 -3.68 -35.51 -0.74
N GLU A 108 -4.30 -36.52 -1.39
CA GLU A 108 -4.49 -36.54 -2.83
C GLU A 108 -5.66 -35.61 -3.15
N ASP A 109 -5.38 -34.35 -3.45
CA ASP A 109 -6.13 -33.52 -4.37
C ASP A 109 -5.40 -32.17 -4.54
N GLY A 110 -4.85 -32.00 -5.74
CA GLY A 110 -4.04 -30.85 -6.13
C GLY A 110 -4.86 -29.55 -6.18
N ARG A 111 -5.05 -28.90 -5.04
CA ARG A 111 -5.47 -27.52 -4.94
C ARG A 111 -4.42 -26.74 -4.17
N HIS A 112 -3.75 -25.87 -4.88
CA HIS A 112 -2.98 -24.78 -4.29
C HIS A 112 -3.99 -23.84 -3.62
N ASP A 113 -4.11 -23.89 -2.30
CA ASP A 113 -4.84 -22.90 -1.53
C ASP A 113 -3.96 -21.68 -1.31
N ASP A 114 -4.52 -20.54 -1.71
CA ASP A 114 -3.94 -19.21 -1.65
C ASP A 114 -3.49 -18.84 -0.23
N LEU A 115 -2.29 -18.29 -0.13
CA LEU A 115 -1.66 -17.72 1.05
C LEU A 115 -2.41 -16.44 1.53
N TYR A 116 -3.53 -16.61 2.23
CA TYR A 116 -4.11 -15.61 3.12
C TYR A 116 -4.59 -16.25 4.41
N PRO A 117 -4.26 -15.72 5.59
CA PRO A 117 -4.71 -16.28 6.86
C PRO A 117 -6.18 -15.91 7.09
N HIS A 118 -7.11 -16.71 6.58
CA HIS A 118 -8.48 -16.66 7.07
C HIS A 118 -8.54 -17.36 8.42
N GLY A 119 -8.81 -16.56 9.47
CA GLY A 119 -9.05 -17.06 10.81
C GLY A 119 -10.23 -18.02 10.83
N ASN A 120 -9.98 -19.31 10.86
CA ASN A 120 -10.95 -20.31 11.21
C ASN A 120 -10.75 -20.73 12.67
N ARG A 121 -11.80 -20.46 13.47
CA ARG A 121 -11.93 -20.98 14.82
C ARG A 121 -12.01 -22.50 14.74
N HIS A 122 -10.95 -23.21 15.08
CA HIS A 122 -11.03 -24.61 15.47
C HIS A 122 -10.97 -24.74 16.98
N ASN A 123 -12.04 -25.33 17.53
CA ASN A 123 -12.15 -25.74 18.92
C ASN A 123 -11.00 -26.69 19.32
N GLY A 124 -10.20 -26.24 20.24
CA GLY A 124 -9.60 -27.01 21.30
C GLY A 124 -8.74 -28.21 20.95
N LYS A 125 -7.43 -27.96 20.75
CA LYS A 125 -6.31 -28.63 21.44
C LYS A 125 -5.07 -27.84 21.11
N HIS A 126 -4.47 -27.21 22.11
CA HIS A 126 -3.14 -26.60 21.96
C HIS A 126 -2.13 -27.71 21.65
N ASP A 127 -1.66 -27.77 20.42
CA ASP A 127 -0.47 -28.53 20.07
C ASP A 127 0.71 -27.80 20.71
N LYS A 128 1.32 -28.44 21.70
CA LYS A 128 2.40 -27.87 22.51
C LYS A 128 3.75 -27.82 21.77
N ASP A 129 3.81 -28.27 20.52
CA ASP A 129 5.02 -28.42 19.73
C ASP A 129 5.06 -27.50 18.48
N ALA A 130 4.19 -26.48 18.37
CA ALA A 130 4.28 -25.48 17.30
C ALA A 130 5.50 -24.59 17.57
N THR A 131 6.58 -24.83 16.86
CA THR A 131 7.75 -23.93 16.85
C THR A 131 7.39 -22.71 16.01
N PHE A 132 7.46 -21.51 16.61
CA PHE A 132 7.36 -20.26 15.84
C PHE A 132 8.59 -20.18 14.93
N ALA A 133 8.38 -20.24 13.63
CA ALA A 133 9.40 -19.95 12.66
C ALA A 133 9.20 -18.51 12.15
N TYR A 134 10.29 -17.76 12.05
CA TYR A 134 10.31 -16.47 11.39
C TYR A 134 10.87 -16.67 10.00
N GLN A 135 10.15 -16.23 9.00
CA GLN A 135 10.66 -16.14 7.64
C GLN A 135 11.17 -14.72 7.43
N ILE A 136 12.40 -14.60 6.97
CA ILE A 136 12.94 -13.32 6.49
C ILE A 136 12.65 -13.28 4.99
N VAL A 137 12.00 -12.20 4.56
CA VAL A 137 11.74 -11.90 3.15
C VAL A 137 12.58 -10.68 2.80
N GLU A 138 13.38 -10.80 1.76
CA GLU A 138 14.14 -9.71 1.16
C GLU A 138 13.52 -9.37 -0.19
N THR A 139 13.23 -8.09 -0.39
CA THR A 139 12.65 -7.56 -1.62
C THR A 139 13.49 -6.38 -2.09
N ASP A 140 14.05 -6.51 -3.28
CA ASP A 140 14.75 -5.42 -3.94
C ASP A 140 13.84 -4.69 -4.91
N ARG A 141 13.80 -3.35 -4.81
CA ARG A 141 13.05 -2.47 -5.70
C ARG A 141 13.98 -1.45 -6.34
N THR A 142 13.80 -1.22 -7.64
CA THR A 142 14.48 -0.15 -8.35
C THR A 142 13.47 0.69 -9.11
N PHE A 143 13.76 2.00 -9.23
CA PHE A 143 12.84 2.98 -9.81
C PHE A 143 13.56 3.84 -10.84
N THR A 144 12.89 4.15 -11.95
CA THR A 144 13.37 5.14 -12.92
C THR A 144 12.31 6.21 -13.17
N TYR A 145 12.77 7.42 -13.47
CA TYR A 145 11.92 8.59 -13.64
C TYR A 145 12.24 9.34 -14.92
N ASP A 146 11.24 10.01 -15.48
CA ASP A 146 11.47 10.96 -16.57
C ASP A 146 12.14 12.26 -16.05
N ALA A 147 12.43 13.19 -16.96
CA ALA A 147 13.05 14.48 -16.62
C ALA A 147 12.15 15.35 -15.70
N ALA A 148 10.85 15.16 -15.73
CA ALA A 148 9.88 15.86 -14.88
C ALA A 148 9.65 15.18 -13.51
N GLY A 149 10.31 14.03 -13.25
CA GLY A 149 10.18 13.27 -12.01
C GLY A 149 8.99 12.32 -11.97
N LYS A 150 8.36 12.03 -13.12
CA LYS A 150 7.29 11.01 -13.17
C LYS A 150 7.91 9.62 -13.24
N LEU A 151 7.37 8.66 -12.49
CA LEU A 151 7.85 7.29 -12.43
C LEU A 151 7.65 6.58 -13.78
N LEU A 152 8.73 6.12 -14.41
CA LEU A 152 8.68 5.39 -15.68
C LEU A 152 8.68 3.88 -15.47
N THR A 153 9.51 3.39 -14.56
CA THR A 153 9.54 1.96 -14.22
C THR A 153 9.70 1.75 -12.72
N ALA A 154 9.09 0.67 -12.22
CA ALA A 154 9.39 0.09 -10.93
C ALA A 154 9.68 -1.40 -11.16
N THR A 155 10.85 -1.86 -10.73
CA THR A 155 11.21 -3.29 -10.75
C THR A 155 11.23 -3.79 -9.32
N GLU A 156 10.57 -4.91 -9.06
CA GLU A 156 10.57 -5.58 -7.78
C GLU A 156 11.06 -7.01 -7.98
N THR A 157 12.08 -7.38 -7.21
CA THR A 157 12.62 -8.74 -7.21
C THR A 157 12.52 -9.27 -5.79
N GLU A 158 11.86 -10.41 -5.64
CA GLU A 158 11.72 -11.11 -4.37
C GLU A 158 12.29 -12.51 -4.53
N ASP A 159 13.06 -12.97 -3.54
CA ASP A 159 13.58 -14.31 -3.49
C ASP A 159 12.44 -15.33 -3.57
N ASN A 160 12.56 -16.31 -4.50
CA ASN A 160 11.60 -17.38 -4.79
C ASN A 160 10.34 -16.98 -5.60
N TYR A 161 10.01 -15.70 -5.79
CA TYR A 161 8.83 -15.27 -6.57
C TYR A 161 9.18 -14.73 -7.95
N GLY A 162 10.44 -14.30 -8.15
CA GLY A 162 10.94 -13.77 -9.42
C GLY A 162 10.84 -12.26 -9.51
N THR A 163 10.90 -11.74 -10.73
CA THR A 163 10.96 -10.29 -10.99
C THR A 163 9.66 -9.78 -11.59
N CYS A 164 9.04 -8.82 -10.90
CA CYS A 164 7.95 -8.01 -11.42
C CYS A 164 8.50 -6.70 -11.96
N VAL A 165 8.07 -6.30 -13.18
CA VAL A 165 8.38 -4.98 -13.73
C VAL A 165 7.08 -4.25 -14.04
N TYR A 166 6.95 -3.04 -13.51
CA TYR A 166 5.89 -2.11 -13.83
C TYR A 166 6.45 -1.04 -14.77
N THR A 167 5.73 -0.74 -15.85
CA THR A 167 6.06 0.33 -16.80
C THR A 167 4.91 1.31 -16.87
N PHE A 168 5.20 2.61 -16.91
CA PHE A 168 4.20 3.68 -16.93
C PHE A 168 4.46 4.65 -18.07
N GLU A 169 3.37 5.12 -18.71
CA GLU A 169 3.39 6.19 -19.68
C GLU A 169 2.44 7.31 -19.28
N TYR A 170 2.74 8.52 -19.72
CA TYR A 170 1.98 9.72 -19.35
C TYR A 170 1.77 10.60 -20.58
N ASP A 171 0.66 11.34 -20.56
CA ASP A 171 0.45 12.43 -21.50
C ASP A 171 1.25 13.70 -21.10
N LEU A 172 1.13 14.74 -21.92
CA LEU A 172 1.82 16.02 -21.68
C LEU A 172 1.30 16.75 -20.44
N MET A 173 0.07 16.47 -20.01
CA MET A 173 -0.53 17.06 -18.80
C MET A 173 -0.13 16.30 -17.53
N GLY A 174 0.51 15.12 -17.68
CA GLY A 174 0.95 14.29 -16.56
C GLY A 174 -0.05 13.22 -16.16
N ASN A 175 -1.15 13.03 -16.88
CA ASN A 175 -2.07 11.94 -16.65
C ASN A 175 -1.43 10.63 -17.09
N ARG A 176 -1.56 9.57 -16.29
CA ARG A 176 -1.06 8.23 -16.65
C ARG A 176 -1.93 7.62 -17.74
N THR A 177 -1.36 7.40 -18.94
CA THR A 177 -2.06 6.83 -20.12
C THR A 177 -1.90 5.33 -20.23
N TYR A 178 -0.83 4.78 -19.65
CA TYR A 178 -0.54 3.34 -19.67
C TYR A 178 0.12 2.87 -18.37
N MET A 179 -0.18 1.63 -18.01
CA MET A 179 0.54 0.83 -17.03
C MET A 179 0.59 -0.60 -17.51
N GLU A 180 1.76 -1.23 -17.40
CA GLU A 180 1.95 -2.66 -17.65
C GLU A 180 2.70 -3.29 -16.49
N LYS A 181 2.28 -4.50 -16.10
CA LYS A 181 2.98 -5.35 -15.16
C LYS A 181 3.41 -6.63 -15.87
N THR A 182 4.69 -6.92 -15.80
CA THR A 182 5.23 -8.22 -16.23
C THR A 182 5.70 -9.01 -15.01
N LEU A 183 5.58 -10.33 -15.07
CA LEU A 183 6.19 -11.26 -14.13
C LEU A 183 7.13 -12.16 -14.93
N ASN A 184 8.42 -12.14 -14.60
CA ASN A 184 9.48 -12.88 -15.30
C ASN A 184 9.42 -12.66 -16.84
N GLY A 185 9.16 -11.42 -17.27
CA GLY A 185 9.06 -11.01 -18.66
C GLY A 185 7.74 -11.34 -19.36
N THR A 186 6.79 -11.97 -18.67
CA THR A 186 5.45 -12.23 -19.20
C THR A 186 4.46 -11.17 -18.72
N VAL A 187 3.72 -10.55 -19.63
CA VAL A 187 2.68 -9.56 -19.28
C VAL A 187 1.55 -10.26 -18.52
N VAL A 188 1.30 -9.83 -17.29
CA VAL A 188 0.26 -10.37 -16.42
C VAL A 188 -0.88 -9.37 -16.17
N GLU A 189 -0.62 -8.09 -16.37
CA GLU A 189 -1.60 -7.03 -16.19
C GLU A 189 -1.23 -5.83 -17.06
N TRP A 190 -2.24 -5.14 -17.60
CA TRP A 190 -2.04 -3.84 -18.21
C TRP A 190 -3.30 -2.99 -18.10
N HIS A 191 -3.11 -1.65 -18.08
CA HIS A 191 -4.15 -0.63 -18.05
C HIS A 191 -3.87 0.42 -19.12
N ARG A 192 -4.93 0.89 -19.78
CA ARG A 192 -4.92 2.04 -20.70
C ARG A 192 -5.99 3.02 -20.28
N TYR A 193 -5.63 4.30 -20.28
CA TYR A 193 -6.48 5.37 -19.83
C TYR A 193 -6.54 6.46 -20.89
N GLU A 194 -7.73 7.04 -21.08
CA GLU A 194 -7.94 8.18 -21.95
C GLU A 194 -8.60 9.30 -21.15
N TYR A 195 -8.18 10.54 -21.40
CA TYR A 195 -8.63 11.71 -20.68
C TYR A 195 -9.17 12.76 -21.67
N ASN A 196 -10.13 13.56 -21.21
CA ASN A 196 -10.60 14.73 -21.97
C ASN A 196 -9.71 15.97 -21.72
N GLU A 197 -10.04 17.08 -22.37
CA GLU A 197 -9.31 18.35 -22.24
C GLU A 197 -9.36 18.94 -20.81
N SER A 198 -10.28 18.50 -19.97
CA SER A 198 -10.39 18.87 -18.56
C SER A 198 -9.64 17.90 -17.63
N ASN A 199 -8.79 17.01 -18.15
CA ASN A 199 -8.07 15.97 -17.43
C ASN A 199 -8.97 14.97 -16.67
N GLN A 200 -10.22 14.78 -17.12
CA GLN A 200 -11.12 13.80 -16.56
C GLN A 200 -10.97 12.49 -17.32
N LEU A 201 -10.91 11.36 -16.61
CA LEU A 201 -10.82 10.01 -17.18
C LEU A 201 -12.11 9.66 -17.93
N ILE A 202 -12.04 9.52 -19.25
CA ILE A 202 -13.21 9.20 -20.09
C ILE A 202 -13.26 7.74 -20.54
N SER A 203 -12.14 7.03 -20.50
CA SER A 203 -12.07 5.61 -20.91
C SER A 203 -10.98 4.90 -20.12
N GLU A 204 -11.29 3.69 -19.71
CA GLU A 204 -10.33 2.77 -19.11
C GLU A 204 -10.49 1.40 -19.75
N LYS A 205 -9.35 0.79 -20.12
CA LYS A 205 -9.26 -0.63 -20.51
C LYS A 205 -8.19 -1.28 -19.66
N LEU A 206 -8.49 -2.42 -19.09
CA LEU A 206 -7.52 -3.18 -18.30
C LEU A 206 -7.62 -4.68 -18.59
N TYR A 207 -6.50 -5.36 -18.39
CA TYR A 207 -6.38 -6.81 -18.41
C TYR A 207 -5.64 -7.25 -17.14
N ASN A 208 -6.16 -8.22 -16.42
CA ASN A 208 -5.61 -8.72 -15.15
C ASN A 208 -5.12 -10.18 -15.23
N GLY A 209 -4.62 -10.60 -16.40
CA GLY A 209 -4.19 -11.98 -16.61
C GLY A 209 -5.32 -12.96 -16.94
N LYS A 210 -6.57 -12.62 -16.66
CA LYS A 210 -7.75 -13.49 -16.84
C LYS A 210 -8.90 -12.83 -17.59
N LYS A 211 -9.19 -11.57 -17.27
CA LYS A 211 -10.35 -10.86 -17.81
C LYS A 211 -9.93 -9.50 -18.35
N THR A 212 -10.65 -9.04 -19.36
CA THR A 212 -10.55 -7.69 -19.87
C THR A 212 -11.74 -6.87 -19.35
N THR A 213 -11.47 -5.70 -18.82
CA THR A 213 -12.46 -4.68 -18.48
C THR A 213 -12.37 -3.56 -19.49
N SER A 214 -13.50 -2.99 -19.89
CA SER A 214 -13.56 -1.78 -20.71
C SER A 214 -14.68 -0.92 -20.20
N LEU A 215 -14.36 0.26 -19.68
CA LEU A 215 -15.29 1.21 -19.08
C LEU A 215 -15.16 2.56 -19.77
N ALA A 216 -16.27 3.26 -19.87
CA ALA A 216 -16.35 4.64 -20.33
C ALA A 216 -17.11 5.49 -19.31
N TYR A 217 -16.69 6.74 -19.16
CA TYR A 217 -17.19 7.66 -18.15
C TYR A 217 -17.66 8.95 -18.78
N THR A 218 -18.72 9.55 -18.23
CA THR A 218 -19.16 10.89 -18.60
C THR A 218 -19.31 11.76 -17.36
N TYR A 219 -19.23 13.08 -17.57
CA TYR A 219 -19.24 14.07 -16.51
C TYR A 219 -20.23 15.18 -16.81
N ASP A 220 -20.77 15.80 -15.76
CA ASP A 220 -21.53 17.03 -15.85
C ASP A 220 -20.62 18.26 -15.98
N ALA A 221 -21.23 19.46 -16.06
CA ALA A 221 -20.50 20.71 -16.18
C ALA A 221 -19.69 21.07 -14.92
N ASP A 222 -20.07 20.54 -13.76
CA ASP A 222 -19.41 20.76 -12.48
C ASP A 222 -18.25 19.75 -12.24
N GLY A 223 -18.06 18.80 -13.17
CA GLY A 223 -17.00 17.80 -13.13
C GLY A 223 -17.37 16.52 -12.36
N ASN A 224 -18.62 16.36 -11.96
CA ASN A 224 -19.09 15.14 -11.32
C ASN A 224 -19.25 14.01 -12.34
N ARG A 225 -18.81 12.80 -12.04
CA ARG A 225 -19.01 11.63 -12.91
C ARG A 225 -20.48 11.20 -12.88
N ILE A 226 -21.20 11.36 -14.00
CA ILE A 226 -22.64 11.05 -14.11
C ILE A 226 -22.91 9.67 -14.71
N SER A 227 -21.96 9.05 -15.42
CA SER A 227 -22.13 7.69 -15.90
C SER A 227 -20.83 6.87 -15.91
N GLU A 228 -21.02 5.55 -15.82
CA GLU A 228 -20.01 4.52 -16.02
C GLU A 228 -20.64 3.39 -16.82
N THR A 229 -20.17 3.15 -18.03
CA THR A 229 -20.72 2.15 -18.93
C THR A 229 -19.64 1.25 -19.49
N GLY A 230 -19.97 -0.01 -19.76
CA GLY A 230 -18.99 -0.93 -20.35
C GLY A 230 -19.15 -2.38 -19.90
N ARG A 231 -18.00 -3.05 -19.69
CA ARG A 231 -17.95 -4.45 -19.27
C ARG A 231 -16.79 -4.72 -18.30
N ILE A 232 -17.06 -5.57 -17.31
CA ILE A 232 -16.05 -6.19 -16.44
C ILE A 232 -16.06 -7.69 -16.73
N GLY A 233 -15.15 -8.16 -17.57
CA GLY A 233 -15.20 -9.50 -18.14
C GLY A 233 -16.46 -9.68 -19.00
N THR A 234 -17.38 -10.56 -18.58
CA THR A 234 -18.67 -10.80 -19.25
C THR A 234 -19.77 -9.86 -18.76
N ASP A 235 -19.63 -9.28 -17.60
CA ASP A 235 -20.68 -8.55 -16.90
C ASP A 235 -20.80 -7.14 -17.49
N LYS A 236 -22.01 -6.75 -17.83
CA LYS A 236 -22.32 -5.40 -18.33
C LYS A 236 -22.39 -4.46 -17.13
N VAL A 237 -21.75 -3.30 -17.27
CA VAL A 237 -21.86 -2.16 -16.36
C VAL A 237 -22.66 -1.06 -17.01
N ASN A 238 -23.64 -0.50 -16.30
CA ASN A 238 -24.48 0.60 -16.79
C ASN A 238 -24.89 1.48 -15.59
N ARG A 239 -23.92 2.09 -14.95
CA ARG A 239 -24.14 2.90 -13.75
C ARG A 239 -24.39 4.34 -14.08
N THR A 240 -25.30 4.94 -13.33
CA THR A 240 -25.55 6.39 -13.31
C THR A 240 -25.42 6.92 -11.89
N TYR A 241 -24.97 8.16 -11.79
CA TYR A 241 -24.69 8.85 -10.53
C TYR A 241 -25.47 10.15 -10.47
N GLU A 242 -26.17 10.38 -9.38
CA GLU A 242 -26.93 11.61 -9.13
C GLU A 242 -26.26 12.39 -8.00
N TYR A 243 -26.27 13.72 -8.14
CA TYR A 243 -25.65 14.61 -7.15
C TYR A 243 -26.64 15.64 -6.65
N SER A 244 -26.49 16.07 -5.41
CA SER A 244 -27.24 17.20 -4.84
C SER A 244 -26.74 18.51 -5.42
N VAL A 245 -27.46 19.59 -5.13
CA VAL A 245 -27.06 20.96 -5.52
C VAL A 245 -25.74 21.43 -4.89
N GLU A 246 -25.27 20.76 -3.84
CA GLU A 246 -23.97 20.97 -3.22
C GLU A 246 -22.87 20.02 -3.76
N ASN A 247 -23.10 19.38 -4.93
CA ASN A 247 -22.17 18.41 -5.54
C ASN A 247 -21.84 17.19 -4.63
N ARG A 248 -22.80 16.77 -3.79
CA ARG A 248 -22.67 15.56 -2.96
C ARG A 248 -23.40 14.41 -3.67
N LEU A 249 -22.79 13.22 -3.71
CA LEU A 249 -23.38 12.03 -4.33
C LEU A 249 -24.71 11.66 -3.63
N ALA A 250 -25.83 11.74 -4.35
CA ALA A 250 -27.17 11.49 -3.80
C ALA A 250 -27.66 10.06 -4.10
N ALA A 251 -27.40 9.54 -5.31
CA ALA A 251 -27.80 8.18 -5.67
C ALA A 251 -26.82 7.54 -6.66
N VAL A 252 -26.78 6.20 -6.66
CA VAL A 252 -26.11 5.37 -7.66
C VAL A 252 -27.09 4.30 -8.13
N HIS A 253 -27.24 4.15 -9.43
CA HIS A 253 -28.04 3.10 -10.04
C HIS A 253 -27.16 2.21 -10.93
N ASP A 254 -27.54 0.93 -11.11
CA ASP A 254 -27.01 0.05 -12.16
C ASP A 254 -28.20 -0.41 -13.02
N GLY A 255 -28.36 0.19 -14.20
CA GLY A 255 -29.59 0.11 -14.96
C GLY A 255 -30.75 0.71 -14.17
N ASP A 256 -31.78 -0.11 -13.90
CA ASP A 256 -32.96 0.29 -13.13
C ASP A 256 -32.82 0.00 -11.61
N GLU A 257 -31.75 -0.63 -11.18
CA GLU A 257 -31.53 -1.01 -9.77
C GLU A 257 -30.86 0.14 -9.00
N LEU A 258 -31.44 0.55 -7.88
CA LEU A 258 -30.85 1.50 -6.95
C LEU A 258 -29.82 0.79 -6.07
N LEU A 259 -28.53 1.10 -6.25
CA LEU A 259 -27.43 0.53 -5.45
C LEU A 259 -27.15 1.33 -4.17
N LEU A 260 -27.32 2.65 -4.23
CA LEU A 260 -27.03 3.55 -3.12
C LEU A 260 -27.98 4.75 -3.16
N ALA A 261 -28.51 5.12 -2.00
CA ALA A 261 -29.11 6.43 -1.77
C ALA A 261 -28.47 7.07 -0.53
N ALA A 262 -28.05 8.32 -0.64
CA ALA A 262 -27.42 9.07 0.44
C ALA A 262 -28.23 10.36 0.71
N ALA A 263 -28.48 10.62 2.00
CA ALA A 263 -29.01 11.88 2.49
C ALA A 263 -27.96 12.54 3.37
N TYR A 264 -27.84 13.86 3.28
CA TYR A 264 -26.87 14.63 4.04
C TYR A 264 -27.61 15.58 4.97
N ASP A 265 -27.17 15.63 6.22
CA ASP A 265 -27.60 16.64 7.17
C ASP A 265 -27.09 18.00 6.72
N GLY A 266 -27.96 18.98 6.68
CA GLY A 266 -27.67 20.36 6.26
C GLY A 266 -26.79 21.13 7.24
#